data_dd564650f4e572994b54d43344e45710
#
_entry.id   dd564650f4e572994b54d43344e45710
#
_cell.length_a   1.000
_cell.length_b   1.000
_cell.length_c   1.000
_cell.angle_alpha   90.00
_cell.angle_beta   90.00
_cell.angle_gamma   90.00
#
_symmetry.space_group_name_H-M   'P 1'
#
loop_
_entity.id
_entity.type
_entity.pdbx_description
1 polymer ?
#
loop_
_entity_poly.entity_id
_entity_poly.type
_entity_poly.pdbx_seq_one_letter_code
_entity_poly.pdbx_strand_id
1 'polypeptide(L)'
;MILYLWSHNGYQKQFQNFIKFFIISLLIVEVPFFLSDAFQLMVLENREMDKIYWLFLDMNNGNLIYLTPVTYVFLLYFFWRIRRVNFDLLLASMGVAFSIVILLTPSPPGWYIWLMPILAVHQSRYGIGAVTLVGLFSIVFIAYHFIHTTGSEFIFYDVNLIDLNLFNIKLFQSIHFSLMTGLGSLIAIQILRE
;
A
#
# COMPACT_ATOMS: atom_id res chain seq x y z
N MET A 1 -4.07 -14.83 -5.10
CA MET A 1 -4.49 -16.23 -4.98
C MET A 1 -5.96 -16.44 -5.37
N ILE A 2 -6.93 -15.78 -4.72
CA ILE A 2 -8.37 -15.92 -5.01
C ILE A 2 -8.69 -15.63 -6.48
N LEU A 3 -8.26 -14.49 -7.01
CA LEU A 3 -8.46 -14.12 -8.42
C LEU A 3 -7.78 -15.10 -9.39
N TYR A 4 -6.61 -15.60 -9.04
CA TYR A 4 -5.89 -16.58 -9.83
C TYR A 4 -6.66 -17.90 -9.95
N LEU A 5 -7.11 -18.46 -8.82
CA LEU A 5 -7.87 -19.70 -8.79
C LEU A 5 -9.24 -19.57 -9.46
N TRP A 6 -9.88 -18.41 -9.34
CA TRP A 6 -11.18 -18.14 -9.97
C TRP A 6 -11.07 -18.00 -11.49
N SER A 7 -10.01 -17.39 -11.99
CA SER A 7 -9.83 -17.15 -13.43
C SER A 7 -9.47 -18.40 -14.24
N HIS A 8 -9.06 -19.51 -13.59
CA HIS A 8 -8.65 -20.74 -14.25
C HIS A 8 -9.78 -21.77 -14.28
N ASN A 9 -10.35 -21.99 -15.46
CA ASN A 9 -11.33 -23.07 -15.68
C ASN A 9 -10.69 -24.42 -15.32
N GLY A 10 -11.31 -25.17 -14.40
CA GLY A 10 -10.81 -26.45 -13.90
C GLY A 10 -10.37 -26.40 -12.41
N TYR A 11 -10.11 -25.24 -11.86
CA TYR A 11 -9.72 -25.08 -10.45
C TYR A 11 -10.88 -24.65 -9.53
N GLN A 12 -12.13 -24.63 -10.04
CA GLN A 12 -13.29 -24.17 -9.26
C GLN A 12 -13.48 -24.95 -7.95
N LYS A 13 -13.31 -26.29 -7.98
CA LYS A 13 -13.40 -27.10 -6.76
C LYS A 13 -12.27 -26.78 -5.76
N GLN A 14 -11.08 -26.57 -6.26
CA GLN A 14 -9.92 -26.17 -5.45
C GLN A 14 -10.12 -24.76 -4.88
N PHE A 15 -10.68 -23.85 -5.68
CA PHE A 15 -11.06 -22.51 -5.24
C PHE A 15 -12.09 -22.57 -4.10
N GLN A 16 -13.17 -23.35 -4.25
CA GLN A 16 -14.19 -23.52 -3.20
C GLN A 16 -13.59 -24.11 -1.92
N ASN A 17 -12.74 -25.15 -2.05
CA ASN A 17 -12.07 -25.74 -0.92
C ASN A 17 -11.11 -24.74 -0.26
N PHE A 18 -10.34 -23.98 -1.04
CA PHE A 18 -9.46 -22.93 -0.52
C PHE A 18 -10.25 -21.89 0.29
N ILE A 19 -11.35 -21.36 -0.27
CA ILE A 19 -12.20 -20.38 0.43
C ILE A 19 -12.78 -20.98 1.72
N LYS A 20 -13.29 -22.20 1.65
CA LYS A 20 -13.85 -22.89 2.82
C LYS A 20 -12.80 -23.03 3.94
N PHE A 21 -11.64 -23.58 3.62
CA PHE A 21 -10.57 -23.75 4.62
C PHE A 21 -10.01 -22.41 5.10
N PHE A 22 -9.88 -21.42 4.22
CA PHE A 22 -9.46 -20.09 4.60
C PHE A 22 -10.41 -19.45 5.62
N ILE A 23 -11.72 -19.49 5.34
CA ILE A 23 -12.74 -18.93 6.26
C ILE A 23 -12.73 -19.69 7.59
N ILE A 24 -12.68 -21.03 7.56
CA ILE A 24 -12.64 -21.82 8.79
C ILE A 24 -11.39 -21.48 9.61
N SER A 25 -10.22 -21.43 8.97
CA SER A 25 -8.97 -21.08 9.66
C SER A 25 -9.01 -19.67 10.23
N LEU A 26 -9.55 -18.71 9.46
CA LEU A 26 -9.71 -17.33 9.91
C LEU A 26 -10.62 -17.28 11.16
N LEU A 27 -11.77 -17.95 11.12
CA LEU A 27 -12.69 -17.97 12.25
C LEU A 27 -12.06 -18.61 13.49
N ILE A 28 -11.33 -19.72 13.33
CA ILE A 28 -10.66 -20.37 14.45
C ILE A 28 -9.61 -19.45 15.11
N VAL A 29 -8.89 -18.69 14.29
CA VAL A 29 -7.82 -17.80 14.79
C VAL A 29 -8.44 -16.51 15.33
N GLU A 30 -9.38 -15.88 14.64
CA GLU A 30 -9.87 -14.54 14.96
C GLU A 30 -10.92 -14.52 16.07
N VAL A 31 -11.82 -15.53 16.13
CA VAL A 31 -12.92 -15.56 17.12
C VAL A 31 -12.44 -15.38 18.57
N PRO A 32 -11.36 -16.04 19.03
CA PRO A 32 -10.87 -15.81 20.39
C PRO A 32 -10.40 -14.36 20.65
N PHE A 33 -9.89 -13.68 19.61
CA PHE A 33 -9.41 -12.31 19.72
C PHE A 33 -10.54 -11.28 19.73
N PHE A 34 -11.69 -11.56 19.06
CA PHE A 34 -12.85 -10.67 19.09
C PHE A 34 -13.40 -10.43 20.50
N LEU A 35 -13.14 -11.33 21.44
CA LEU A 35 -13.50 -11.19 22.85
C LEU A 35 -12.49 -10.37 23.66
N SER A 36 -11.39 -9.95 23.06
CA SER A 36 -10.34 -9.17 23.72
C SER A 36 -10.53 -7.68 23.48
N ASP A 37 -10.62 -6.89 24.54
CA ASP A 37 -10.67 -5.42 24.47
C ASP A 37 -9.45 -4.85 23.73
N ALA A 38 -8.28 -5.46 23.90
CA ALA A 38 -7.06 -5.06 23.23
C ALA A 38 -7.16 -5.24 21.70
N PHE A 39 -7.79 -6.32 21.22
CA PHE A 39 -8.02 -6.52 19.78
C PHE A 39 -9.01 -5.50 19.23
N GLN A 40 -10.09 -5.22 19.96
CA GLN A 40 -11.07 -4.22 19.54
C GLN A 40 -10.40 -2.84 19.39
N LEU A 41 -9.64 -2.40 20.38
CA LEU A 41 -8.95 -1.12 20.36
C LEU A 41 -7.84 -1.05 19.30
N MET A 42 -7.03 -2.10 19.15
CA MET A 42 -5.86 -2.06 18.28
C MET A 42 -6.13 -2.44 16.82
N VAL A 43 -7.20 -3.18 16.57
CA VAL A 43 -7.51 -3.66 15.21
C VAL A 43 -8.78 -3.01 14.67
N LEU A 44 -9.89 -3.03 15.41
CA LEU A 44 -11.17 -2.52 14.91
C LEU A 44 -11.30 -1.01 15.04
N GLU A 45 -10.78 -0.42 16.13
CA GLU A 45 -10.80 1.02 16.37
C GLU A 45 -9.48 1.71 16.04
N ASN A 46 -8.62 1.03 15.27
CA ASN A 46 -7.32 1.55 14.91
C ASN A 46 -7.45 2.76 13.99
N ARG A 47 -7.05 3.93 14.49
CA ARG A 47 -7.04 5.20 13.74
C ARG A 47 -6.17 5.17 12.47
N GLU A 48 -5.24 4.23 12.37
CA GLU A 48 -4.44 4.04 11.15
C GLU A 48 -5.30 3.63 9.96
N MET A 49 -6.42 2.93 10.21
CA MET A 49 -7.37 2.55 9.16
C MET A 49 -8.11 3.77 8.58
N ASP A 50 -8.29 4.83 9.37
CA ASP A 50 -8.94 6.06 8.90
C ASP A 50 -8.09 6.82 7.88
N LYS A 51 -6.78 6.58 7.86
CA LYS A 51 -5.85 7.19 6.90
C LYS A 51 -6.22 6.88 5.43
N ILE A 52 -6.91 5.77 5.18
CA ILE A 52 -7.42 5.41 3.85
C ILE A 52 -8.40 6.45 3.31
N TYR A 53 -9.08 7.19 4.18
CA TYR A 53 -10.07 8.21 3.86
C TYR A 53 -9.51 9.63 3.86
N TRP A 54 -8.22 9.84 4.08
CA TRP A 54 -7.63 11.18 4.17
C TRP A 54 -7.52 11.89 2.82
N LEU A 55 -7.32 11.15 1.75
CA LEU A 55 -7.27 11.71 0.41
C LEU A 55 -8.67 11.69 -0.22
N PHE A 56 -9.30 12.84 -0.30
CA PHE A 56 -10.65 12.98 -0.83
C PHE A 56 -10.79 14.21 -1.73
N LEU A 57 -11.78 14.14 -2.62
CA LEU A 57 -12.28 15.28 -3.40
C LEU A 57 -13.61 15.72 -2.82
N ASP A 58 -13.71 16.99 -2.45
CA ASP A 58 -14.96 17.60 -1.98
C ASP A 58 -15.76 18.11 -3.19
N MET A 59 -17.00 17.64 -3.33
CA MET A 59 -17.92 18.00 -4.41
C MET A 59 -18.85 19.16 -4.05
N ASN A 60 -18.52 19.95 -3.03
CA ASN A 60 -19.23 21.15 -2.55
C ASN A 60 -20.67 20.93 -2.01
N ASN A 61 -21.20 19.71 -2.05
CA ASN A 61 -22.55 19.38 -1.59
C ASN A 61 -22.55 18.45 -0.38
N GLY A 62 -21.43 18.38 0.36
CA GLY A 62 -21.24 17.45 1.47
C GLY A 62 -20.92 16.02 1.02
N ASN A 63 -20.80 15.76 -0.28
CA ASN A 63 -20.38 14.48 -0.82
C ASN A 63 -18.87 14.47 -1.01
N LEU A 64 -18.20 13.49 -0.39
CA LEU A 64 -16.77 13.28 -0.49
C LEU A 64 -16.48 12.05 -1.35
N ILE A 65 -15.54 12.18 -2.29
CA ILE A 65 -15.02 11.05 -3.07
C ILE A 65 -13.65 10.68 -2.52
N TYR A 66 -13.57 9.53 -1.85
CA TYR A 66 -12.34 9.01 -1.29
C TYR A 66 -11.51 8.31 -2.37
N LEU A 67 -10.34 8.86 -2.70
CA LEU A 67 -9.54 8.40 -3.85
C LEU A 67 -8.96 7.01 -3.65
N THR A 68 -8.55 6.65 -2.44
CA THR A 68 -8.00 5.30 -2.17
C THR A 68 -9.03 4.21 -2.42
N PRO A 69 -10.24 4.22 -1.83
CA PRO A 69 -11.28 3.25 -2.15
C PRO A 69 -11.66 3.21 -3.63
N VAL A 70 -11.79 4.38 -4.27
CA VAL A 70 -12.12 4.46 -5.71
C VAL A 70 -11.04 3.78 -6.55
N THR A 71 -9.76 4.02 -6.25
CA THR A 71 -8.66 3.37 -6.98
C THR A 71 -8.67 1.86 -6.80
N TYR A 72 -9.03 1.36 -5.61
CA TYR A 72 -9.20 -0.08 -5.39
C TYR A 72 -10.37 -0.66 -6.18
N VAL A 73 -11.48 0.05 -6.31
CA VAL A 73 -12.61 -0.39 -7.16
C VAL A 73 -12.17 -0.51 -8.62
N PHE A 74 -11.40 0.46 -9.13
CA PHE A 74 -10.82 0.38 -10.49
C PHE A 74 -9.86 -0.79 -10.63
N LEU A 75 -8.99 -1.01 -9.65
CA LEU A 75 -8.06 -2.13 -9.64
C LEU A 75 -8.80 -3.48 -9.69
N LEU A 76 -9.82 -3.66 -8.86
CA LEU A 76 -10.65 -4.86 -8.83
C LEU A 76 -11.37 -5.06 -10.16
N TYR A 77 -11.96 -4.00 -10.73
CA TYR A 77 -12.61 -4.06 -12.03
C TYR A 77 -11.63 -4.46 -13.14
N PHE A 78 -10.43 -3.86 -13.15
CA PHE A 78 -9.38 -4.18 -14.10
C PHE A 78 -9.01 -5.67 -14.06
N PHE A 79 -8.76 -6.21 -12.85
CA PHE A 79 -8.43 -7.63 -12.69
C PHE A 79 -9.60 -8.56 -13.00
N TRP A 80 -10.84 -8.14 -12.71
CA TRP A 80 -12.02 -8.91 -13.09
C TRP A 80 -12.17 -9.05 -14.61
N ARG A 81 -11.75 -8.05 -15.38
CA ARG A 81 -11.77 -8.09 -16.86
C ARG A 81 -10.74 -9.05 -17.45
N ILE A 82 -9.68 -9.37 -16.75
CA ILE A 82 -8.61 -10.25 -17.23
C ILE A 82 -9.05 -11.70 -17.12
N ARG A 83 -9.17 -12.36 -18.25
CA ARG A 83 -9.65 -13.76 -18.30
C ARG A 83 -8.64 -14.78 -17.78
N ARG A 84 -7.34 -14.49 -17.86
CA ARG A 84 -6.26 -15.37 -17.41
C ARG A 84 -5.24 -14.58 -16.62
N VAL A 85 -5.18 -14.87 -15.35
CA VAL A 85 -4.18 -14.28 -14.45
C VAL A 85 -3.03 -15.29 -14.34
N ASN A 86 -1.86 -14.94 -14.85
CA ASN A 86 -0.63 -15.68 -14.61
C ASN A 86 0.00 -15.23 -13.26
N PHE A 87 1.06 -15.91 -12.83
CA PHE A 87 1.72 -15.61 -11.57
C PHE A 87 2.35 -14.20 -11.57
N ASP A 88 2.91 -13.77 -12.70
CA ASP A 88 3.54 -12.46 -12.83
C ASP A 88 2.51 -11.34 -12.73
N LEU A 89 1.36 -11.49 -13.38
CA LEU A 89 0.25 -10.54 -13.26
C LEU A 89 -0.33 -10.51 -11.83
N LEU A 90 -0.39 -11.66 -11.15
CA LEU A 90 -0.78 -11.71 -9.74
C LEU A 90 0.21 -10.91 -8.88
N LEU A 91 1.51 -11.11 -9.09
CA LEU A 91 2.55 -10.38 -8.35
C LEU A 91 2.50 -8.87 -8.65
N ALA A 92 2.34 -8.50 -9.92
CA ALA A 92 2.14 -7.11 -10.34
C ALA A 92 0.92 -6.50 -9.67
N SER A 93 -0.21 -7.23 -9.62
CA SER A 93 -1.44 -6.76 -8.98
C SER A 93 -1.27 -6.51 -7.50
N MET A 94 -0.57 -7.38 -6.80
CA MET A 94 -0.23 -7.18 -5.39
C MET A 94 0.66 -5.96 -5.20
N GLY A 95 1.66 -5.78 -6.07
CA GLY A 95 2.55 -4.62 -6.05
C GLY A 95 1.79 -3.30 -6.21
N VAL A 96 0.89 -3.24 -7.17
CA VAL A 96 0.06 -2.05 -7.39
C VAL A 96 -0.90 -1.82 -6.23
N ALA A 97 -1.53 -2.87 -5.70
CA ALA A 97 -2.43 -2.74 -4.57
C ALA A 97 -1.72 -2.16 -3.32
N PHE A 98 -0.53 -2.65 -2.97
CA PHE A 98 0.25 -2.09 -1.88
C PHE A 98 0.77 -0.68 -2.18
N SER A 99 1.17 -0.42 -3.43
CA SER A 99 1.61 0.92 -3.84
C SER A 99 0.50 1.97 -3.67
N ILE A 100 -0.74 1.63 -4.00
CA ILE A 100 -1.91 2.53 -3.82
C ILE A 100 -2.03 2.97 -2.36
N VAL A 101 -1.95 2.04 -1.41
CA VAL A 101 -2.02 2.39 0.02
C VAL A 101 -0.87 3.30 0.41
N ILE A 102 0.37 2.94 0.06
CA ILE A 102 1.56 3.70 0.46
C ILE A 102 1.61 5.10 -0.16
N LEU A 103 1.14 5.24 -1.41
CA LEU A 103 1.23 6.50 -2.14
C LEU A 103 0.06 7.45 -1.90
N LEU A 104 -1.13 6.90 -1.63
CA LEU A 104 -2.34 7.72 -1.46
C LEU A 104 -2.71 7.96 0.01
N THR A 105 -2.00 7.32 0.95
CA THR A 105 -2.20 7.54 2.38
C THR A 105 -0.91 8.01 3.02
N PRO A 106 -0.95 8.83 4.07
CA PRO A 106 0.22 9.15 4.89
C PRO A 106 0.59 7.92 5.73
N SER A 107 1.13 6.91 5.05
CA SER A 107 1.45 5.61 5.64
C SER A 107 2.65 5.70 6.58
N PRO A 108 2.64 5.03 7.74
CA PRO A 108 3.82 4.89 8.58
C PRO A 108 4.92 4.08 7.86
N PRO A 109 6.20 4.30 8.23
CA PRO A 109 7.34 3.65 7.54
C PRO A 109 7.24 2.13 7.51
N GLY A 110 6.64 1.51 8.54
CA GLY A 110 6.46 0.06 8.62
C GLY A 110 5.62 -0.54 7.49
N TRP A 111 4.71 0.24 6.90
CA TRP A 111 3.89 -0.26 5.79
C TRP A 111 4.69 -0.48 4.50
N TYR A 112 5.80 0.24 4.34
CA TYR A 112 6.71 0.05 3.21
C TYR A 112 7.30 -1.36 3.13
N ILE A 113 7.40 -2.06 4.26
CA ILE A 113 7.91 -3.43 4.33
C ILE A 113 7.09 -4.41 3.47
N TRP A 114 5.78 -4.14 3.31
CA TRP A 114 4.89 -4.95 2.48
C TRP A 114 5.21 -4.84 0.98
N LEU A 115 5.78 -3.70 0.56
CA LEU A 115 6.15 -3.46 -0.82
C LEU A 115 7.55 -4.01 -1.15
N MET A 116 8.44 -4.13 -0.17
CA MET A 116 9.84 -4.52 -0.37
C MET A 116 10.06 -5.83 -1.16
N PRO A 117 9.34 -6.95 -0.87
CA PRO A 117 9.52 -8.18 -1.64
C PRO A 117 9.19 -8.00 -3.13
N ILE A 118 8.16 -7.20 -3.43
CA ILE A 118 7.71 -6.93 -4.79
C ILE A 118 8.71 -6.06 -5.52
N LEU A 119 9.24 -5.03 -4.87
CA LEU A 119 10.30 -4.18 -5.41
C LEU A 119 11.59 -4.98 -5.67
N ALA A 120 11.94 -5.91 -4.78
CA ALA A 120 13.11 -6.78 -4.96
C ALA A 120 12.96 -7.67 -6.20
N VAL A 121 11.78 -8.28 -6.39
CA VAL A 121 11.48 -9.07 -7.61
C VAL A 121 11.52 -8.17 -8.86
N HIS A 122 10.94 -6.97 -8.80
CA HIS A 122 10.96 -6.02 -9.89
C HIS A 122 12.41 -5.64 -10.28
N GLN A 123 13.25 -5.27 -9.31
CA GLN A 123 14.67 -4.96 -9.54
C GLN A 123 15.44 -6.12 -10.16
N SER A 124 15.20 -7.35 -9.70
CA SER A 124 15.90 -8.53 -10.20
C SER A 124 15.56 -8.88 -11.65
N ARG A 125 14.38 -8.49 -12.12
CA ARG A 125 13.89 -8.79 -13.48
C ARG A 125 14.24 -7.72 -14.51
N TYR A 126 14.22 -6.43 -14.11
CA TYR A 126 14.22 -5.31 -15.06
C TYR A 126 15.50 -4.49 -15.09
N GLY A 127 16.54 -4.99 -14.43
CA GLY A 127 17.90 -4.49 -14.55
C GLY A 127 18.13 -3.11 -13.94
N ILE A 128 19.18 -2.42 -14.44
CA ILE A 128 19.72 -1.21 -13.80
C ILE A 128 18.72 -0.06 -13.72
N GLY A 129 17.82 0.08 -14.69
CA GLY A 129 16.80 1.13 -14.70
C GLY A 129 15.82 0.99 -13.54
N ALA A 130 15.33 -0.25 -13.28
CA ALA A 130 14.47 -0.53 -12.15
C ALA A 130 15.19 -0.35 -10.80
N VAL A 131 16.45 -0.79 -10.71
CA VAL A 131 17.28 -0.60 -9.53
C VAL A 131 17.46 0.89 -9.22
N THR A 132 17.75 1.71 -10.23
CA THR A 132 17.91 3.16 -10.06
C THR A 132 16.59 3.81 -9.60
N LEU A 133 15.47 3.47 -10.24
CA LEU A 133 14.17 4.07 -9.91
C LEU A 133 13.71 3.70 -8.48
N VAL A 134 13.84 2.42 -8.10
CA VAL A 134 13.52 1.96 -6.75
C VAL A 134 14.49 2.53 -5.72
N GLY A 135 15.78 2.68 -6.07
CA GLY A 135 16.77 3.31 -5.22
C GLY A 135 16.43 4.77 -4.93
N LEU A 136 16.10 5.55 -5.97
CA LEU A 136 15.66 6.94 -5.81
C LEU A 136 14.38 7.04 -4.96
N PHE A 137 13.39 6.21 -5.22
CA PHE A 137 12.17 6.15 -4.41
C PHE A 137 12.49 5.86 -2.95
N SER A 138 13.35 4.88 -2.68
CA SER A 138 13.73 4.50 -1.31
C SER A 138 14.45 5.65 -0.59
N ILE A 139 15.36 6.36 -1.27
CA ILE A 139 16.05 7.52 -0.71
C ILE A 139 15.05 8.62 -0.34
N VAL A 140 14.15 8.97 -1.26
CA VAL A 140 13.13 10.00 -1.02
C VAL A 140 12.17 9.58 0.10
N PHE A 141 11.76 8.30 0.14
CA PHE A 141 10.92 7.75 1.19
C PHE A 141 11.57 7.84 2.57
N ILE A 142 12.83 7.41 2.68
CA ILE A 142 13.59 7.48 3.93
C ILE A 142 13.76 8.94 4.36
N ALA A 143 14.19 9.83 3.44
CA ALA A 143 14.35 11.24 3.71
C ALA A 143 13.04 11.90 4.17
N TYR A 144 11.90 11.56 3.54
CA TYR A 144 10.60 12.06 3.94
C TYR A 144 10.29 11.71 5.40
N HIS A 145 10.45 10.44 5.78
CA HIS A 145 10.16 10.00 7.14
C HIS A 145 11.14 10.56 8.18
N PHE A 146 12.41 10.66 7.86
CA PHE A 146 13.39 11.25 8.78
C PHE A 146 13.18 12.75 9.02
N ILE A 147 12.73 13.49 8.01
CA ILE A 147 12.59 14.94 8.09
C ILE A 147 11.22 15.36 8.63
N HIS A 148 10.15 14.62 8.29
CA HIS A 148 8.78 15.10 8.49
C HIS A 148 7.97 14.33 9.54
N THR A 149 8.44 13.16 9.99
CA THR A 149 7.74 12.43 11.07
C THR A 149 8.22 12.92 12.42
N THR A 150 7.31 13.52 13.17
CA THR A 150 7.58 13.92 14.56
C THR A 150 7.48 12.70 15.48
N GLY A 151 8.61 12.32 16.01
CA GLY A 151 8.91 11.68 17.29
C GLY A 151 8.21 10.41 17.73
N SER A 152 6.93 10.22 17.54
CA SER A 152 6.22 9.07 18.12
C SER A 152 6.34 7.76 17.32
N GLU A 153 6.79 7.85 16.08
CA GLU A 153 6.89 6.70 15.17
C GLU A 153 8.33 6.20 14.97
N PHE A 154 9.33 6.91 15.52
CA PHE A 154 10.74 6.53 15.43
C PHE A 154 11.33 6.22 16.82
N ILE A 155 12.14 5.18 16.88
CA ILE A 155 12.88 4.73 18.06
C ILE A 155 13.91 5.79 18.51
N PHE A 156 14.30 6.73 17.62
CA PHE A 156 15.27 7.80 17.88
C PHE A 156 14.56 9.12 18.19
N TYR A 157 13.95 9.18 19.35
CA TYR A 157 13.04 10.24 19.81
C TYR A 157 13.70 11.64 19.93
N ASP A 158 15.02 11.74 20.04
CA ASP A 158 15.71 12.98 20.45
C ASP A 158 16.56 13.64 19.35
N VAL A 159 16.51 13.18 18.13
CA VAL A 159 17.30 13.80 17.07
C VAL A 159 16.45 14.80 16.30
N ASN A 160 16.40 16.03 16.79
CA ASN A 160 16.06 17.21 15.97
C ASN A 160 17.17 17.39 14.94
N LEU A 161 17.18 16.57 13.89
CA LEU A 161 18.25 16.49 12.92
C LEU A 161 18.42 17.78 12.10
N ILE A 162 17.36 18.59 11.97
CA ILE A 162 17.44 19.83 11.19
C ILE A 162 16.45 20.85 11.77
N ASP A 163 16.97 21.88 12.40
CA ASP A 163 16.22 23.08 12.72
C ASP A 163 16.06 23.92 11.44
N LEU A 164 15.13 23.49 10.57
CA LEU A 164 14.87 24.12 9.26
C LEU A 164 13.95 25.35 9.42
N ASN A 165 14.32 26.28 10.29
CA ASN A 165 13.61 27.56 10.43
C ASN A 165 13.70 28.44 9.16
N LEU A 166 14.47 28.04 8.14
CA LEU A 166 14.74 28.81 6.91
C LEU A 166 13.75 28.51 5.76
N PHE A 167 12.93 27.45 5.83
CA PHE A 167 12.02 27.08 4.75
C PHE A 167 10.59 26.94 5.25
N ASN A 168 9.62 27.22 4.34
CA ASN A 168 8.22 26.88 4.59
C ASN A 168 8.09 25.36 4.69
N ILE A 169 8.11 24.84 5.94
CA ILE A 169 8.13 23.41 6.27
C ILE A 169 6.99 22.67 5.56
N LYS A 170 5.79 23.28 5.48
CA LYS A 170 4.62 22.67 4.81
C LYS A 170 4.82 22.52 3.31
N LEU A 171 5.42 23.52 2.66
CA LEU A 171 5.72 23.45 1.23
C LEU A 171 6.77 22.36 0.94
N PHE A 172 7.81 22.31 1.76
CA PHE A 172 8.88 21.31 1.62
C PHE A 172 8.35 19.88 1.82
N GLN A 173 7.49 19.68 2.81
CA GLN A 173 6.79 18.41 3.05
C GLN A 173 5.93 18.00 1.85
N SER A 174 5.17 18.95 1.29
CA SER A 174 4.31 18.71 0.12
C SER A 174 5.12 18.36 -1.12
N ILE A 175 6.27 18.99 -1.34
CA ILE A 175 7.18 18.68 -2.44
C ILE A 175 7.76 17.27 -2.28
N HIS A 176 8.25 16.91 -1.09
CA HIS A 176 8.77 15.58 -0.81
C HIS A 176 7.71 14.49 -1.02
N PHE A 177 6.50 14.69 -0.49
CA PHE A 177 5.39 13.76 -0.69
C PHE A 177 5.01 13.63 -2.17
N SER A 178 5.00 14.74 -2.91
CA SER A 178 4.73 14.73 -4.36
C SER A 178 5.80 13.97 -5.14
N LEU A 179 7.08 14.13 -4.80
CA LEU A 179 8.18 13.38 -5.41
C LEU A 179 8.06 11.89 -5.12
N MET A 180 7.78 11.52 -3.86
CA MET A 180 7.59 10.13 -3.45
C MET A 180 6.42 9.50 -4.22
N THR A 181 5.29 10.19 -4.31
CA THR A 181 4.10 9.72 -5.04
C THR A 181 4.38 9.60 -6.55
N GLY A 182 5.09 10.56 -7.13
CA GLY A 182 5.50 10.52 -8.54
C GLY A 182 6.40 9.35 -8.87
N LEU A 183 7.47 9.14 -8.10
CA LEU A 183 8.40 8.02 -8.28
C LEU A 183 7.70 6.67 -8.07
N GLY A 184 6.89 6.55 -7.02
CA GLY A 184 6.13 5.33 -6.75
C GLY A 184 5.11 5.01 -7.85
N SER A 185 4.46 6.04 -8.41
CA SER A 185 3.55 5.88 -9.55
C SER A 185 4.28 5.39 -10.81
N LEU A 186 5.49 5.89 -11.07
CA LEU A 186 6.32 5.40 -12.18
C LEU A 186 6.70 3.93 -12.00
N ILE A 187 7.05 3.51 -10.78
CA ILE A 187 7.32 2.10 -10.47
C ILE A 187 6.05 1.25 -10.71
N ALA A 188 4.90 1.69 -10.21
CA ALA A 188 3.64 0.98 -10.39
C ALA A 188 3.26 0.83 -11.88
N ILE A 189 3.46 1.89 -12.68
CA ILE A 189 3.24 1.85 -14.14
C ILE A 189 4.24 0.90 -14.80
N GLN A 190 5.50 0.90 -14.40
CA GLN A 190 6.50 0.01 -14.95
C GLN A 190 6.16 -1.46 -14.65
N ILE A 191 5.76 -1.77 -13.42
CA ILE A 191 5.30 -3.11 -13.02
C ILE A 191 4.08 -3.59 -13.83
N LEU A 192 3.16 -2.67 -14.20
CA LEU A 192 1.97 -3.02 -14.99
C LEU A 192 2.24 -3.18 -16.49
N ARG A 193 3.28 -2.54 -17.02
CA ARG A 193 3.60 -2.58 -18.46
C ARG A 193 4.25 -3.88 -18.90
N GLU A 194 4.77 -4.62 -17.98
CA GLU A 194 5.58 -5.81 -18.18
C GLU A 194 4.86 -7.08 -17.75
#